data_544ba8d3ac3ccdb169c02f5fc69acca3
#
_entry.id   544ba8d3ac3ccdb169c02f5fc69acca3
#
_cell.length_a   1.000
_cell.length_b   1.000
_cell.length_c   1.000
_cell.angle_alpha   90.00
_cell.angle_beta   90.00
_cell.angle_gamma   90.00
#
_symmetry.space_group_name_H-M   'P 1'
#
loop_
_entity.id
_entity.type
_entity.pdbx_description
1 polymer ?
#
loop_
_entity_poly.entity_id
_entity_poly.type
_entity_poly.pdbx_seq_one_letter_code
_entity_poly.pdbx_strand_id
1 'polypeptide(L)'
;MISRESIEVALFKTFTVPTISKILIGTGEFEKAPLRRAEDTELILSEIIDVYPRIQNQLMRNQLVTDTEIAKQYERAEISIHRLNELHAKYPILNDDYIFTIALFVDEPIRWINAFEWRQLDIREINVRKKDKGL
;
A
#
# COMPACT_ATOMS: atom_id res chain seq x y z
N MET A 1 -1.60 10.74 9.52
CA MET A 1 -1.57 11.87 8.58
C MET A 1 -0.38 11.73 7.61
N ILE A 2 0.86 11.78 8.04
CA ILE A 2 2.06 11.63 7.16
C ILE A 2 2.07 10.38 6.30
N SER A 3 1.50 9.28 6.78
CA SER A 3 1.42 8.03 6.01
C SER A 3 0.56 8.15 4.75
N ARG A 4 -0.52 8.92 4.79
CA ARG A 4 -1.42 9.11 3.64
C ARG A 4 -0.78 9.98 2.57
N GLU A 5 -0.27 11.14 2.95
CA GLU A 5 0.39 12.07 2.01
C GLU A 5 1.61 11.42 1.35
N SER A 6 2.37 10.61 2.09
CA SER A 6 3.51 9.90 1.52
C SER A 6 3.10 8.84 0.48
N ILE A 7 1.97 8.16 0.68
CA ILE A 7 1.42 7.21 -0.29
C ILE A 7 0.87 7.93 -1.52
N GLU A 8 0.23 9.08 -1.34
CA GLU A 8 -0.24 9.92 -2.45
C GLU A 8 0.93 10.41 -3.31
N VAL A 9 2.04 10.83 -2.67
CA VAL A 9 3.28 11.21 -3.39
C VAL A 9 3.92 10.01 -4.09
N ALA A 10 3.95 8.84 -3.46
CA ALA A 10 4.42 7.61 -4.09
C ALA A 10 3.60 7.30 -5.36
N LEU A 11 2.26 7.36 -5.26
CA LEU A 11 1.37 7.17 -6.39
C LEU A 11 1.62 8.21 -7.50
N PHE A 12 1.77 9.48 -7.12
CA PHE A 12 2.06 10.54 -8.08
C PHE A 12 3.38 10.29 -8.82
N LYS A 13 4.41 9.81 -8.13
CA LYS A 13 5.70 9.48 -8.75
C LYS A 13 5.62 8.34 -9.77
N THR A 14 4.65 7.44 -9.69
CA THR A 14 4.47 6.40 -10.71
C THR A 14 4.18 6.98 -12.10
N PHE A 15 3.57 8.18 -12.16
CA PHE A 15 3.33 8.88 -13.43
C PHE A 15 4.61 9.39 -14.11
N THR A 16 5.74 9.43 -13.41
CA THR A 16 7.03 9.80 -14.03
C THR A 16 7.62 8.69 -14.90
N VAL A 17 7.09 7.47 -14.78
CA VAL A 17 7.53 6.31 -15.58
C VAL A 17 6.61 6.18 -16.81
N PRO A 18 7.16 6.31 -18.05
CA PRO A 18 6.34 6.33 -19.26
C PRO A 18 5.49 5.07 -19.48
N THR A 19 5.99 3.89 -19.11
CA THR A 19 5.27 2.62 -19.20
C THR A 19 4.07 2.58 -18.30
N ILE A 20 4.23 3.03 -17.04
CA ILE A 20 3.17 3.09 -16.05
C ILE A 20 2.16 4.18 -16.43
N SER A 21 2.61 5.40 -16.74
CA SER A 21 1.73 6.51 -17.07
C SER A 21 0.87 6.25 -18.30
N LYS A 22 1.41 5.55 -19.32
CA LYS A 22 0.66 5.13 -20.49
C LYS A 22 -0.52 4.23 -20.13
N ILE A 23 -0.32 3.27 -19.24
CA ILE A 23 -1.40 2.38 -18.78
C ILE A 23 -2.40 3.17 -17.94
N LEU A 24 -1.95 3.96 -16.97
CA LEU A 24 -2.81 4.76 -16.09
C LEU A 24 -3.71 5.71 -16.87
N ILE A 25 -3.14 6.43 -17.86
CA ILE A 25 -3.91 7.33 -18.73
C ILE A 25 -4.86 6.51 -19.61
N GLY A 26 -4.40 5.38 -20.16
CA GLY A 26 -5.19 4.51 -21.02
C GLY A 26 -6.43 3.92 -20.35
N THR A 27 -6.46 3.80 -19.03
CA THR A 27 -7.67 3.37 -18.28
C THR A 27 -8.77 4.44 -18.31
N GLY A 28 -8.43 5.71 -18.44
CA GLY A 28 -9.36 6.85 -18.35
C GLY A 28 -9.95 7.08 -16.95
N GLU A 29 -9.57 6.29 -15.95
CA GLU A 29 -10.14 6.37 -14.59
C GLU A 29 -9.75 7.66 -13.88
N PHE A 30 -8.53 8.15 -14.12
CA PHE A 30 -8.07 9.42 -13.54
C PHE A 30 -8.80 10.64 -14.08
N GLU A 31 -9.34 10.57 -15.30
CA GLU A 31 -10.15 11.63 -15.89
C GLU A 31 -11.60 11.53 -15.43
N LYS A 32 -12.16 10.33 -15.41
CA LYS A 32 -13.57 10.10 -15.14
C LYS A 32 -13.95 10.08 -13.67
N ALA A 33 -13.09 9.51 -12.82
CA ALA A 33 -13.39 9.29 -11.40
C ALA A 33 -12.10 9.29 -10.52
N PRO A 34 -11.33 10.39 -10.47
CA PRO A 34 -10.04 10.41 -9.77
C PRO A 34 -10.15 10.14 -8.28
N LEU A 35 -11.17 10.67 -7.61
CA LEU A 35 -11.39 10.45 -6.17
C LEU A 35 -11.70 8.99 -5.88
N ARG A 36 -12.62 8.39 -6.63
CA ARG A 36 -12.96 6.97 -6.50
C ARG A 36 -11.73 6.08 -6.72
N ARG A 37 -10.89 6.40 -7.72
CA ARG A 37 -9.67 5.66 -8.00
C ARG A 37 -8.67 5.72 -6.84
N ALA A 38 -8.54 6.90 -6.22
CA ALA A 38 -7.70 7.08 -5.03
C ALA A 38 -8.24 6.28 -3.84
N GLU A 39 -9.54 6.39 -3.55
CA GLU A 39 -10.21 5.67 -2.46
C GLU A 39 -10.13 4.14 -2.63
N ASP A 40 -10.39 3.61 -3.83
CA ASP A 40 -10.28 2.19 -4.13
C ASP A 40 -8.84 1.68 -3.91
N THR A 41 -7.83 2.47 -4.27
CA THR A 41 -6.43 2.13 -4.07
C THR A 41 -6.07 2.15 -2.58
N GLU A 42 -6.49 3.19 -1.86
CA GLU A 42 -6.26 3.31 -0.41
C GLU A 42 -6.91 2.14 0.34
N LEU A 43 -8.14 1.78 -0.02
CA LEU A 43 -8.86 0.66 0.59
C LEU A 43 -8.11 -0.66 0.38
N ILE A 44 -7.76 -1.00 -0.85
CA ILE A 44 -7.05 -2.26 -1.15
C ILE A 44 -5.70 -2.30 -0.45
N LEU A 45 -4.93 -1.21 -0.48
CA LEU A 45 -3.63 -1.14 0.18
C LEU A 45 -3.77 -1.26 1.70
N SER A 46 -4.75 -0.62 2.32
CA SER A 46 -4.97 -0.72 3.76
C SER A 46 -5.36 -2.14 4.19
N GLU A 47 -6.16 -2.84 3.40
CA GLU A 47 -6.50 -4.24 3.69
C GLU A 47 -5.28 -5.16 3.65
N ILE A 48 -4.33 -4.89 2.75
CA ILE A 48 -3.10 -5.69 2.62
C ILE A 48 -2.07 -5.32 3.70
N ILE A 49 -1.90 -4.03 4.00
CA ILE A 49 -0.80 -3.54 4.85
C ILE A 49 -1.17 -3.54 6.33
N ASP A 50 -2.43 -3.23 6.67
CA ASP A 50 -2.84 -2.94 8.05
C ASP A 50 -3.32 -4.17 8.83
N VAL A 51 -2.98 -5.40 8.41
CA VAL A 51 -3.35 -6.63 9.13
C VAL A 51 -2.86 -6.56 10.58
N TYR A 52 -1.57 -6.37 10.78
CA TYR A 52 -0.98 -6.31 12.12
C TYR A 52 -1.48 -5.12 12.96
N PRO A 53 -1.49 -3.88 12.46
CA PRO A 53 -2.09 -2.75 13.16
C PRO A 53 -3.55 -2.96 13.58
N ARG A 54 -4.37 -3.60 12.74
CA ARG A 54 -5.77 -3.91 13.09
C ARG A 54 -5.86 -4.87 14.26
N ILE A 55 -5.06 -5.95 14.26
CA ILE A 55 -5.00 -6.92 15.36
C ILE A 55 -4.55 -6.22 16.65
N GLN A 56 -3.51 -5.40 16.59
CA GLN A 56 -3.01 -4.65 17.74
C GLN A 56 -4.06 -3.68 18.30
N ASN A 57 -4.78 -2.98 17.44
CA ASN A 57 -5.86 -2.07 17.87
C ASN A 57 -7.01 -2.81 18.56
N GLN A 58 -7.35 -4.03 18.14
CA GLN A 58 -8.34 -4.87 18.82
C GLN A 58 -7.86 -5.27 20.22
N LEU A 59 -6.60 -5.69 20.35
CA LEU A 59 -5.99 -6.02 21.65
C LEU A 59 -5.95 -4.81 22.59
N MET A 60 -5.57 -3.63 22.10
CA MET A 60 -5.55 -2.40 22.90
C MET A 60 -6.93 -1.96 23.37
N ARG A 61 -7.99 -2.32 22.66
CA ARG A 61 -9.38 -2.07 23.07
C ARG A 61 -9.95 -3.14 24.00
N ASN A 62 -9.10 -4.01 24.56
CA ASN A 62 -9.51 -5.14 25.42
C ASN A 62 -10.54 -6.08 24.75
N GLN A 63 -10.54 -6.17 23.44
CA GLN A 63 -11.36 -7.12 22.70
C GLN A 63 -10.67 -8.49 22.74
N LEU A 64 -11.45 -9.55 22.93
CA LEU A 64 -10.92 -10.90 22.82
C LEU A 64 -10.53 -11.17 21.38
N VAL A 65 -9.23 -11.30 21.12
CA VAL A 65 -8.70 -11.66 19.80
C VAL A 65 -8.38 -13.14 19.81
N THR A 66 -9.20 -13.91 19.12
CA THR A 66 -9.01 -15.35 18.95
C THR A 66 -8.17 -15.65 17.70
N ASP A 67 -7.61 -16.86 17.63
CA ASP A 67 -6.90 -17.33 16.42
C ASP A 67 -7.79 -17.23 15.17
N THR A 68 -9.10 -17.46 15.34
CA THR A 68 -10.08 -17.33 14.26
C THR A 68 -10.19 -15.90 13.77
N GLU A 69 -10.18 -14.91 14.67
CA GLU A 69 -10.23 -13.49 14.29
C GLU A 69 -8.92 -13.07 13.60
N ILE A 70 -7.79 -13.57 14.06
CA ILE A 70 -6.49 -13.36 13.41
C ILE A 70 -6.52 -13.93 11.98
N ALA A 71 -6.97 -15.17 11.82
CA ALA A 71 -7.08 -15.84 10.52
C ALA A 71 -7.97 -15.03 9.55
N LYS A 72 -9.10 -14.50 10.00
CA LYS A 72 -9.97 -13.62 9.19
C LYS A 72 -9.27 -12.35 8.70
N GLN A 73 -8.39 -11.75 9.51
CA GLN A 73 -7.64 -10.57 9.07
C GLN A 73 -6.67 -10.90 7.93
N TYR A 74 -6.01 -12.05 7.99
CA TYR A 74 -5.15 -12.53 6.91
C TYR A 74 -5.94 -12.91 5.66
N GLU A 75 -7.09 -13.59 5.81
CA GLU A 75 -7.99 -13.93 4.70
C GLU A 75 -8.45 -12.67 3.93
N ARG A 76 -8.79 -11.60 4.63
CA ARG A 76 -9.13 -10.31 4.01
C ARG A 76 -7.99 -9.76 3.16
N ALA A 77 -6.75 -9.84 3.68
CA ALA A 77 -5.57 -9.42 2.93
C ALA A 77 -5.36 -10.26 1.67
N GLU A 78 -5.52 -11.59 1.75
CA GLU A 78 -5.43 -12.51 0.61
C GLU A 78 -6.48 -12.21 -0.46
N ILE A 79 -7.73 -11.99 -0.06
CA ILE A 79 -8.82 -11.58 -0.97
C ILE A 79 -8.47 -10.28 -1.68
N SER A 80 -7.92 -9.30 -0.96
CA SER A 80 -7.53 -8.01 -1.53
C SER A 80 -6.37 -8.13 -2.52
N ILE A 81 -5.37 -8.96 -2.21
CA ILE A 81 -4.26 -9.27 -3.14
C ILE A 81 -4.79 -9.96 -4.39
N HIS A 82 -5.66 -10.96 -4.23
CA HIS A 82 -6.26 -11.65 -5.36
C HIS A 82 -7.02 -10.68 -6.27
N ARG A 83 -7.84 -9.81 -5.66
CA ARG A 83 -8.57 -8.78 -6.39
C ARG A 83 -7.66 -7.81 -7.12
N LEU A 84 -6.58 -7.37 -6.49
CA LEU A 84 -5.56 -6.51 -7.10
C LEU A 84 -4.95 -7.18 -8.33
N ASN A 85 -4.57 -8.45 -8.20
CA ASN A 85 -3.99 -9.24 -9.30
C ASN A 85 -4.96 -9.41 -10.47
N GLU A 86 -6.25 -9.69 -10.19
CA GLU A 86 -7.28 -9.77 -11.25
C GLU A 86 -7.44 -8.46 -12.02
N LEU A 87 -7.39 -7.32 -11.31
CA LEU A 87 -7.50 -6.01 -11.94
C LEU A 87 -6.28 -5.71 -12.82
N HIS A 88 -5.09 -6.03 -12.34
CA HIS A 88 -3.83 -5.78 -13.03
C HIS A 88 -3.62 -6.74 -14.22
N ALA A 89 -4.09 -7.98 -14.16
CA ALA A 89 -3.96 -8.96 -15.23
C ALA A 89 -4.57 -8.52 -16.57
N LYS A 90 -5.42 -7.50 -16.56
CA LYS A 90 -6.05 -6.94 -17.77
C LYS A 90 -5.12 -6.02 -18.56
N TYR A 91 -3.97 -5.65 -18.00
CA TYR A 91 -3.05 -4.67 -18.56
C TYR A 91 -1.66 -5.28 -18.76
N PRO A 92 -0.91 -4.88 -19.80
CA PRO A 92 0.44 -5.35 -20.06
C PRO A 92 1.46 -4.61 -19.14
N ILE A 93 1.36 -4.83 -17.83
CA ILE A 93 2.24 -4.22 -16.84
C ILE A 93 3.56 -4.99 -16.80
N LEU A 94 4.68 -4.29 -16.90
CA LEU A 94 6.00 -4.89 -16.80
C LEU A 94 6.32 -5.25 -15.34
N ASN A 95 7.08 -6.34 -15.15
CA ASN A 95 7.50 -6.72 -13.80
C ASN A 95 8.33 -5.63 -13.11
N ASP A 96 9.16 -4.91 -13.86
CA ASP A 96 9.97 -3.81 -13.34
C ASP A 96 9.10 -2.64 -12.87
N ASP A 97 7.96 -2.39 -13.52
CA ASP A 97 6.97 -1.38 -13.10
C ASP A 97 6.33 -1.74 -11.76
N TYR A 98 6.05 -3.04 -11.52
CA TYR A 98 5.58 -3.51 -10.21
C TYR A 98 6.63 -3.30 -9.12
N ILE A 99 7.89 -3.72 -9.38
CA ILE A 99 8.98 -3.59 -8.43
C ILE A 99 9.21 -2.11 -8.09
N PHE A 100 9.25 -1.24 -9.09
CA PHE A 100 9.40 0.20 -8.91
C PHE A 100 8.27 0.78 -8.05
N THR A 101 7.02 0.42 -8.36
CA THR A 101 5.84 0.89 -7.63
C THR A 101 5.88 0.44 -6.16
N ILE A 102 6.18 -0.83 -5.90
CA ILE A 102 6.30 -1.36 -4.54
C ILE A 102 7.43 -0.65 -3.79
N ALA A 103 8.58 -0.42 -4.42
CA ALA A 103 9.70 0.30 -3.83
C ALA A 103 9.29 1.72 -3.40
N LEU A 104 8.54 2.45 -4.23
CA LEU A 104 8.01 3.77 -3.89
C LEU A 104 7.09 3.74 -2.66
N PHE A 105 6.17 2.76 -2.59
CA PHE A 105 5.27 2.61 -1.45
C PHE A 105 5.96 2.21 -0.15
N VAL A 106 7.19 1.70 -0.22
CA VAL A 106 8.03 1.43 0.96
C VAL A 106 8.87 2.65 1.32
N ASP A 107 9.57 3.22 0.34
CA ASP A 107 10.59 4.24 0.58
C ASP A 107 10.00 5.63 0.88
N GLU A 108 8.88 6.02 0.23
CA GLU A 108 8.30 7.34 0.46
C GLU A 108 7.80 7.52 1.90
N PRO A 109 7.07 6.59 2.54
CA PRO A 109 6.70 6.72 3.94
C PRO A 109 7.92 6.81 4.87
N ILE A 110 8.99 6.04 4.61
CA ILE A 110 10.22 6.10 5.39
C ILE A 110 10.87 7.48 5.26
N ARG A 111 10.97 7.99 4.03
CA ARG A 111 11.54 9.30 3.74
C ARG A 111 10.74 10.42 4.40
N TRP A 112 9.40 10.37 4.32
CA TRP A 112 8.52 11.35 4.93
C TRP A 112 8.62 11.35 6.46
N ILE A 113 8.59 10.19 7.09
CA ILE A 113 8.75 10.09 8.55
C ILE A 113 10.09 10.67 8.97
N ASN A 114 11.18 10.33 8.29
CA ASN A 114 12.51 10.83 8.61
C ASN A 114 12.68 12.33 8.37
N ALA A 115 11.87 12.93 7.48
CA ALA A 115 11.95 14.35 7.15
C ALA A 115 11.04 15.24 8.01
N PHE A 116 9.86 14.74 8.41
CA PHE A 116 8.79 15.57 8.95
C PHE A 116 8.29 15.15 10.34
N GLU A 117 8.65 13.94 10.82
CA GLU A 117 8.28 13.52 12.16
C GLU A 117 9.30 13.95 13.21
N TRP A 118 8.87 13.95 14.47
CA TRP A 118 9.67 14.37 15.63
C TRP A 118 10.93 13.52 15.84
N ARG A 119 11.02 12.32 15.28
CA ARG A 119 12.20 11.46 15.26
C ARG A 119 12.33 10.70 13.95
N GLN A 120 13.55 10.31 13.65
CA GLN A 120 13.82 9.39 12.53
C GLN A 120 13.49 7.94 12.92
N LEU A 121 13.21 7.13 11.92
CA LEU A 121 13.02 5.69 12.10
C LEU A 121 14.33 5.00 12.48
N ASP A 122 14.25 4.08 13.45
CA ASP A 122 15.37 3.17 13.77
C ASP A 122 15.56 2.18 12.60
N ILE A 123 16.82 1.71 12.45
CA ILE A 123 17.14 0.74 11.38
C ILE A 123 16.29 -0.54 11.45
N ARG A 124 15.89 -0.95 12.65
CA ARG A 124 15.02 -2.12 12.85
C ARG A 124 13.60 -1.87 12.34
N GLU A 125 13.07 -0.67 12.56
CA GLU A 125 11.76 -0.26 12.03
C GLU A 125 11.75 -0.21 10.50
N ILE A 126 12.84 0.26 9.90
CA ILE A 126 13.05 0.27 8.45
C ILE A 126 13.11 -1.14 7.90
N ASN A 127 13.89 -2.02 8.55
CA ASN A 127 14.08 -3.40 8.10
C ASN A 127 12.79 -4.22 8.20
N VAL A 128 11.98 -4.03 9.24
CA VAL A 128 10.67 -4.67 9.34
C VAL A 128 9.79 -4.25 8.17
N ARG A 129 9.70 -2.96 7.85
CA ARG A 129 8.91 -2.46 6.72
C ARG A 129 9.36 -3.02 5.38
N LYS A 130 10.66 -3.22 5.18
CA LYS A 130 11.22 -3.83 3.96
C LYS A 130 10.94 -5.32 3.90
N LYS A 131 11.16 -6.03 5.00
CA LYS A 131 10.97 -7.49 5.09
C LYS A 131 9.52 -7.90 4.90
N ASP A 132 8.57 -7.18 5.49
CA ASP A 132 7.14 -7.45 5.35
C ASP A 132 6.64 -7.30 3.91
N LYS A 133 7.42 -6.65 3.06
CA LYS A 133 7.10 -6.42 1.64
C LYS A 133 7.96 -7.23 0.67
N GLY A 134 8.79 -8.15 1.17
CA GLY A 134 9.62 -9.04 0.35
C GLY A 134 10.77 -8.33 -0.38
N LEU A 135 11.23 -7.18 0.14
CA LEU A 135 12.36 -6.40 -0.38
C LEU A 135 13.61 -6.56 0.50
#